data_a50d133be288dc0fee60ac3dd0864a75
#
_entry.id   a50d133be288dc0fee60ac3dd0864a75
#
_cell.length_a   1.000
_cell.length_b   1.000
_cell.length_c   1.000
_cell.angle_alpha   90.00
_cell.angle_beta   90.00
_cell.angle_gamma   90.00
#
_symmetry.space_group_name_H-M   'P 1'
#
loop_
_entity.id
_entity.type
_entity.pdbx_description
1 polymer ?
#
loop_
_entity_poly.entity_id
_entity_poly.type
_entity_poly.pdbx_seq_one_letter_code
_entity_poly.pdbx_strand_id
1 'polypeptide(L)'
;MRNAIRRQWTSSSSQVAKRKTKPRTLANNPSPCSFSGTPHEAAEPSRISTPLVVELSDPKSFHLGMFEIGRPLGKGMLGRVYLARERTNGFLCALKVLYKKELQESRIEEQVHREIEIQSNVRHPNILRLYGHFQDSQRVCLILEFAAKGELYRQLVKEGRFSERKSARYIAQMAFALDYLHRKHIMHRDIKPENILIGIHGEIKLSDFGWSVYSPNRRRNTVCGTLQYLSPELIQLLEQPTSVRYDETIDLWSLGVLTYELVVGQPPFFDTQDCMTQKRITQADMTVPSFVSPEAKDLIQKLLVLEPKRRASLKEVQTHSWIIKHCVENHNTAREILSNATSNKSLN
;
A
#
# COMPACT_ATOMS: atom_id res chain seq x y z
N MET A 1 10.89 -0.46 29.80
CA MET A 1 10.53 0.09 28.46
C MET A 1 11.11 1.50 28.19
N ARG A 2 11.08 2.47 29.12
CA ARG A 2 11.66 3.81 28.90
C ARG A 2 13.17 3.84 28.57
N ASN A 3 13.96 2.89 29.06
CA ASN A 3 15.42 2.85 28.86
C ASN A 3 15.88 2.22 27.51
N ALA A 4 15.08 1.40 26.87
CA ALA A 4 15.41 0.82 25.57
C ALA A 4 15.26 1.84 24.43
N ILE A 5 14.29 2.74 24.54
CA ILE A 5 14.03 3.78 23.53
C ILE A 5 15.12 4.86 23.57
N ARG A 6 15.66 5.17 24.76
CA ARG A 6 16.72 6.19 24.91
C ARG A 6 18.04 5.83 24.22
N ARG A 7 18.36 4.52 24.06
CA ARG A 7 19.59 4.05 23.41
C ARG A 7 19.57 4.08 21.87
N GLN A 8 18.40 4.18 21.24
CA GLN A 8 18.27 4.28 19.78
C GLN A 8 18.55 5.68 19.20
N TRP A 9 18.74 6.69 20.06
CA TRP A 9 18.98 8.06 19.64
C TRP A 9 20.46 8.39 19.30
N THR A 10 21.43 7.53 19.64
CA THR A 10 22.86 7.90 19.62
C THR A 10 23.77 7.08 18.72
N SER A 11 23.29 6.15 17.90
CA SER A 11 24.21 5.38 17.05
C SER A 11 23.59 4.93 15.74
N SER A 12 23.92 5.58 14.65
CA SER A 12 24.22 4.93 13.38
C SER A 12 24.67 5.95 12.32
N SER A 13 25.97 6.18 12.23
CA SER A 13 26.65 6.63 11.02
C SER A 13 27.56 5.50 10.58
N SER A 14 27.25 4.82 9.47
CA SER A 14 28.26 4.33 8.50
C SER A 14 27.65 3.45 7.41
N GLN A 15 27.95 3.85 6.19
CA GLN A 15 28.18 3.08 4.97
C GLN A 15 27.00 2.32 4.33
N VAL A 16 26.43 2.97 3.30
CA VAL A 16 25.72 2.29 2.21
C VAL A 16 26.52 2.53 0.91
N ALA A 17 26.97 1.44 0.33
CA ALA A 17 27.72 1.43 -0.91
C ALA A 17 26.87 1.90 -2.11
N LYS A 18 27.41 2.86 -2.87
CA LYS A 18 26.81 3.43 -4.09
C LYS A 18 26.98 2.45 -5.26
N ARG A 19 25.89 1.94 -5.82
CA ARG A 19 25.86 1.47 -7.20
C ARG A 19 25.20 2.54 -8.08
N LYS A 20 26.03 3.13 -8.98
CA LYS A 20 25.60 4.08 -10.01
C LYS A 20 25.01 3.31 -11.19
N THR A 21 23.79 3.61 -11.58
CA THR A 21 23.29 3.34 -12.93
C THR A 21 22.91 4.66 -13.59
N LYS A 22 23.47 4.88 -14.79
CA LYS A 22 23.25 6.07 -15.63
C LYS A 22 21.90 5.98 -16.35
N PRO A 23 21.19 7.09 -16.56
CA PRO A 23 20.00 7.11 -17.42
C PRO A 23 20.41 7.17 -18.89
N ARG A 24 19.73 6.39 -19.71
CA ARG A 24 19.86 6.38 -21.16
C ARG A 24 18.75 7.24 -21.76
N THR A 25 19.14 8.35 -22.36
CA THR A 25 18.31 9.23 -23.20
C THR A 25 17.98 8.52 -24.52
N LEU A 26 16.70 8.51 -24.89
CA LEU A 26 16.25 8.23 -26.25
C LEU A 26 15.47 9.45 -26.74
N ALA A 27 16.10 10.15 -27.69
CA ALA A 27 15.44 11.10 -28.58
C ALA A 27 14.97 10.33 -29.80
N ASN A 28 13.74 10.59 -30.25
CA ASN A 28 13.42 10.81 -31.67
C ASN A 28 11.93 11.11 -31.82
N ASN A 29 11.66 12.32 -32.28
CA ASN A 29 10.40 12.77 -32.88
C ASN A 29 10.33 12.30 -34.34
N PRO A 30 9.13 12.12 -34.89
CA PRO A 30 8.84 12.64 -36.20
C PRO A 30 7.67 13.64 -36.22
N SER A 31 7.83 14.65 -37.03
CA SER A 31 6.97 15.79 -37.31
C SER A 31 5.73 15.43 -38.16
N PRO A 32 4.79 16.37 -38.36
CA PRO A 32 3.36 16.12 -38.45
C PRO A 32 2.84 16.11 -39.91
N CYS A 33 1.74 15.38 -40.12
CA CYS A 33 0.88 15.54 -41.30
C CYS A 33 -0.32 16.43 -40.98
N SER A 34 -0.44 17.48 -41.73
CA SER A 34 -1.54 18.45 -41.77
C SER A 34 -2.83 17.85 -42.30
N PHE A 35 -3.96 18.04 -41.61
CA PHE A 35 -5.30 18.03 -42.16
C PHE A 35 -6.11 19.20 -41.62
N SER A 36 -6.59 20.00 -42.57
CA SER A 36 -7.48 21.13 -42.40
C SER A 36 -8.93 20.68 -42.22
N GLY A 37 -9.60 21.18 -41.20
CA GLY A 37 -11.03 21.03 -41.01
C GLY A 37 -11.51 22.06 -39.97
N THR A 38 -12.32 22.99 -40.39
CA THR A 38 -12.87 24.13 -39.66
C THR A 38 -13.79 23.76 -38.52
N PRO A 39 -13.98 24.65 -37.52
CA PRO A 39 -14.45 24.28 -36.21
C PRO A 39 -15.96 24.39 -36.05
N HIS A 40 -16.56 23.42 -35.34
CA HIS A 40 -17.83 23.62 -34.66
C HIS A 40 -17.54 23.88 -33.15
N GLU A 41 -18.01 25.04 -32.76
CA GLU A 41 -18.02 25.57 -31.41
C GLU A 41 -18.84 24.64 -30.48
N ALA A 42 -18.20 24.06 -29.48
CA ALA A 42 -18.87 23.41 -28.37
C ALA A 42 -18.24 23.98 -27.07
N ALA A 43 -19.08 24.59 -26.25
CA ALA A 43 -18.76 25.30 -25.03
C ALA A 43 -17.90 24.49 -24.08
N GLU A 44 -16.79 25.06 -23.65
CA GLU A 44 -15.96 24.57 -22.53
C GLU A 44 -16.74 24.70 -21.22
N PRO A 45 -16.74 23.66 -20.36
CA PRO A 45 -17.09 23.84 -18.96
C PRO A 45 -15.93 24.53 -18.25
N SER A 46 -16.22 25.69 -17.69
CA SER A 46 -15.35 26.52 -16.88
C SER A 46 -14.52 25.70 -15.86
N ARG A 47 -13.20 25.80 -15.99
CA ARG A 47 -12.24 25.34 -14.98
C ARG A 47 -12.46 26.16 -13.71
N ILE A 48 -13.16 25.60 -12.74
CA ILE A 48 -13.15 26.10 -11.38
C ILE A 48 -11.83 25.60 -10.77
N SER A 49 -10.84 26.49 -10.74
CA SER A 49 -9.67 26.36 -9.91
C SER A 49 -10.11 26.52 -8.45
N THR A 50 -10.41 25.44 -7.78
CA THR A 50 -10.68 25.43 -6.35
C THR A 50 -9.36 25.62 -5.60
N PRO A 51 -9.20 26.68 -4.77
CA PRO A 51 -8.03 26.79 -3.93
C PRO A 51 -7.97 25.63 -2.94
N LEU A 52 -6.76 25.21 -2.61
CA LEU A 52 -6.39 24.23 -1.61
C LEU A 52 -6.82 24.65 -0.19
N VAL A 53 -8.11 24.73 0.08
CA VAL A 53 -8.64 24.97 1.43
C VAL A 53 -9.70 23.91 1.70
N VAL A 54 -9.25 22.76 2.20
CA VAL A 54 -10.15 21.88 2.96
C VAL A 54 -10.17 22.44 4.37
N GLU A 55 -11.17 23.24 4.69
CA GLU A 55 -11.56 23.54 6.06
C GLU A 55 -12.09 22.26 6.70
N LEU A 56 -11.19 21.45 7.27
CA LEU A 56 -11.57 20.46 8.26
C LEU A 56 -11.49 21.16 9.61
N SER A 57 -12.63 21.48 10.15
CA SER A 57 -12.85 22.02 11.48
C SER A 57 -12.40 21.00 12.53
N ASP A 58 -11.14 21.05 12.93
CA ASP A 58 -10.65 20.39 14.13
C ASP A 58 -10.02 21.46 15.03
N PRO A 59 -10.42 21.56 16.32
CA PRO A 59 -10.05 22.69 17.19
C PRO A 59 -8.56 22.71 17.60
N LYS A 60 -7.73 21.81 17.09
CA LYS A 60 -6.28 21.83 17.29
C LYS A 60 -5.57 22.14 15.97
N SER A 61 -5.20 23.38 15.78
CA SER A 61 -4.30 23.77 14.67
C SER A 61 -2.92 23.18 14.93
N PHE A 62 -2.63 22.00 14.35
CA PHE A 62 -1.30 21.42 14.41
C PHE A 62 -0.29 22.30 13.66
N HIS A 63 0.93 22.41 14.21
CA HIS A 63 2.04 23.07 13.54
C HIS A 63 3.37 22.42 13.93
N LEU A 64 4.42 22.63 13.12
CA LEU A 64 5.70 21.93 13.29
C LEU A 64 6.34 22.15 14.66
N GLY A 65 6.17 23.32 15.27
CA GLY A 65 6.70 23.66 16.60
C GLY A 65 6.16 22.80 17.75
N MET A 66 5.03 22.08 17.54
CA MET A 66 4.49 21.14 18.52
C MET A 66 5.29 19.84 18.60
N PHE A 67 6.19 19.58 17.66
CA PHE A 67 6.91 18.32 17.54
C PHE A 67 8.41 18.50 17.75
N GLU A 68 9.00 17.60 18.50
CA GLU A 68 10.43 17.37 18.55
C GLU A 68 10.78 16.35 17.46
N ILE A 69 11.57 16.76 16.47
CA ILE A 69 11.92 15.93 15.34
C ILE A 69 13.14 15.07 15.69
N GLY A 70 12.98 13.77 15.58
CA GLY A 70 14.02 12.78 15.81
C GLY A 70 14.70 12.32 14.52
N ARG A 71 15.20 11.09 14.56
CA ARG A 71 15.92 10.49 13.43
C ARG A 71 15.01 10.27 12.20
N PRO A 72 15.57 10.31 10.98
CA PRO A 72 14.84 9.90 9.79
C PRO A 72 14.46 8.41 9.87
N LEU A 73 13.25 8.08 9.48
CA LEU A 73 12.72 6.71 9.37
C LEU A 73 12.84 6.20 7.94
N GLY A 74 12.63 7.08 6.95
CA GLY A 74 12.71 6.75 5.54
C GLY A 74 12.63 7.98 4.64
N LYS A 75 12.96 7.77 3.36
CA LYS A 75 12.74 8.72 2.28
C LYS A 75 11.94 7.99 1.21
N GLY A 76 10.68 8.36 1.05
CA GLY A 76 9.82 7.90 -0.04
C GLY A 76 9.95 8.77 -1.29
N MET A 77 9.24 8.40 -2.33
CA MET A 77 9.12 9.20 -3.56
C MET A 77 8.50 10.58 -3.29
N LEU A 78 7.55 10.66 -2.36
CA LEU A 78 6.74 11.83 -2.07
C LEU A 78 7.20 12.62 -0.84
N GLY A 79 8.36 12.34 -0.25
CA GLY A 79 8.83 13.09 0.92
C GLY A 79 9.70 12.30 1.88
N ARG A 80 9.90 12.88 3.04
CA ARG A 80 10.76 12.33 4.10
C ARG A 80 9.94 12.04 5.34
N VAL A 81 10.20 10.89 5.96
CA VAL A 81 9.52 10.49 7.19
C VAL A 81 10.50 10.55 8.36
N TYR A 82 10.10 11.19 9.44
CA TYR A 82 10.88 11.33 10.66
C TYR A 82 10.15 10.72 11.84
N LEU A 83 10.88 10.15 12.77
CA LEU A 83 10.36 9.92 14.11
C LEU A 83 10.13 11.28 14.76
N ALA A 84 8.97 11.49 15.35
CA ALA A 84 8.65 12.73 16.03
C ALA A 84 7.99 12.43 17.39
N ARG A 85 8.17 13.37 18.33
CA ARG A 85 7.53 13.33 19.63
C ARG A 85 6.74 14.62 19.82
N GLU A 86 5.45 14.50 20.10
CA GLU A 86 4.64 15.65 20.50
C GLU A 86 5.15 16.17 21.87
N ARG A 87 5.35 17.48 21.99
CA ARG A 87 6.07 18.09 23.12
C ARG A 87 5.29 18.10 24.42
N THR A 88 3.96 18.21 24.34
CA THR A 88 3.10 18.39 25.51
C THR A 88 2.91 17.07 26.28
N ASN A 89 2.58 15.99 25.56
CA ASN A 89 2.24 14.71 26.18
C ASN A 89 3.27 13.60 25.92
N GLY A 90 4.31 13.89 25.10
CA GLY A 90 5.36 12.94 24.77
C GLY A 90 4.94 11.84 23.79
N PHE A 91 3.81 12.00 23.10
CA PHE A 91 3.29 11.03 22.14
C PHE A 91 4.24 10.84 20.95
N LEU A 92 4.63 9.58 20.70
CA LEU A 92 5.49 9.22 19.57
C LEU A 92 4.68 8.98 18.31
N CYS A 93 5.09 9.63 17.23
CA CYS A 93 4.47 9.49 15.90
C CYS A 93 5.53 9.45 14.80
N ALA A 94 5.13 9.14 13.60
CA ALA A 94 5.91 9.35 12.38
C ALA A 94 5.39 10.61 11.69
N LEU A 95 6.28 11.55 11.38
CA LEU A 95 5.94 12.77 10.66
C LEU A 95 6.43 12.65 9.22
N LYS A 96 5.48 12.49 8.27
CA LYS A 96 5.75 12.47 6.83
C LYS A 96 5.69 13.91 6.33
N VAL A 97 6.82 14.42 5.87
CA VAL A 97 7.00 15.81 5.40
C VAL A 97 7.11 15.80 3.89
N LEU A 98 6.17 16.46 3.23
CA LEU A 98 6.05 16.58 1.78
C LEU A 98 6.32 18.04 1.40
N TYR A 99 7.21 18.28 0.44
CA TYR A 99 7.52 19.64 -0.02
C TYR A 99 6.61 20.04 -1.17
N LYS A 100 5.85 21.13 -1.03
CA LYS A 100 4.90 21.61 -2.03
C LYS A 100 5.52 21.78 -3.41
N LYS A 101 6.76 22.29 -3.47
CA LYS A 101 7.52 22.41 -4.72
C LYS A 101 7.73 21.06 -5.42
N GLU A 102 8.16 20.02 -4.67
CA GLU A 102 8.37 18.67 -5.21
C GLU A 102 7.03 18.04 -5.68
N LEU A 103 5.93 18.32 -4.95
CA LEU A 103 4.59 17.85 -5.33
C LEU A 103 4.11 18.46 -6.66
N GLN A 104 4.31 19.78 -6.83
CA GLN A 104 3.95 20.51 -8.04
C GLN A 104 4.77 20.07 -9.25
N GLU A 105 6.09 19.98 -9.10
CA GLU A 105 7.00 19.51 -10.15
C GLU A 105 6.65 18.09 -10.62
N SER A 106 6.22 17.22 -9.70
CA SER A 106 5.87 15.82 -9.97
C SER A 106 4.40 15.63 -10.36
N ARG A 107 3.55 16.67 -10.29
CA ARG A 107 2.10 16.63 -10.57
C ARG A 107 1.34 15.59 -9.74
N ILE A 108 1.68 15.43 -8.47
CA ILE A 108 1.13 14.41 -7.57
C ILE A 108 0.31 14.98 -6.40
N GLU A 109 -0.03 16.25 -6.44
CA GLU A 109 -0.83 16.93 -5.41
C GLU A 109 -2.17 16.21 -5.19
N GLU A 110 -2.86 15.81 -6.26
CA GLU A 110 -4.11 15.07 -6.15
C GLU A 110 -3.96 13.71 -5.45
N GLN A 111 -2.79 13.06 -5.61
CA GLN A 111 -2.51 11.80 -4.92
C GLN A 111 -2.38 12.02 -3.42
N VAL A 112 -1.69 13.08 -3.01
CA VAL A 112 -1.54 13.45 -1.60
C VAL A 112 -2.88 13.83 -0.98
N HIS A 113 -3.72 14.59 -1.70
CA HIS A 113 -5.08 14.88 -1.24
C HIS A 113 -5.89 13.62 -1.01
N ARG A 114 -5.85 12.70 -1.96
CA ARG A 114 -6.56 11.43 -1.88
C ARG A 114 -6.04 10.57 -0.74
N GLU A 115 -4.71 10.51 -0.54
CA GLU A 115 -4.09 9.83 0.60
C GLU A 115 -4.65 10.36 1.93
N ILE A 116 -4.67 11.70 2.09
CA ILE A 116 -5.20 12.35 3.29
C ILE A 116 -6.70 12.06 3.47
N GLU A 117 -7.51 12.25 2.42
CA GLU A 117 -8.95 12.03 2.46
C GLU A 117 -9.29 10.59 2.86
N ILE A 118 -8.72 9.60 2.16
CA ILE A 118 -8.98 8.19 2.43
C ILE A 118 -8.48 7.82 3.83
N GLN A 119 -7.22 8.12 4.14
CA GLN A 119 -6.60 7.68 5.39
C GLN A 119 -7.18 8.38 6.63
N SER A 120 -7.73 9.59 6.49
CA SER A 120 -8.46 10.26 7.56
C SER A 120 -9.76 9.54 7.94
N ASN A 121 -10.38 8.83 6.99
CA ASN A 121 -11.69 8.18 7.15
C ASN A 121 -11.61 6.67 7.44
N VAL A 122 -10.39 6.10 7.56
CA VAL A 122 -10.21 4.68 7.88
C VAL A 122 -9.65 4.51 9.28
N ARG A 123 -10.19 3.51 10.00
CA ARG A 123 -9.76 3.13 11.35
C ARG A 123 -9.80 1.61 11.47
N HIS A 124 -8.62 0.98 11.46
CA HIS A 124 -8.50 -0.47 11.58
C HIS A 124 -7.16 -0.84 12.23
N PRO A 125 -7.06 -1.86 13.08
CA PRO A 125 -5.82 -2.22 13.78
C PRO A 125 -4.66 -2.57 12.84
N ASN A 126 -4.94 -3.05 11.63
CA ASN A 126 -3.94 -3.42 10.63
C ASN A 126 -3.81 -2.40 9.48
N ILE A 127 -4.30 -1.17 9.68
CA ILE A 127 -4.08 -0.03 8.79
C ILE A 127 -3.35 1.06 9.57
N LEU A 128 -2.30 1.63 8.97
CA LEU A 128 -1.52 2.70 9.58
C LEU A 128 -2.42 3.92 9.80
N ARG A 129 -2.53 4.37 11.05
CA ARG A 129 -3.42 5.46 11.40
C ARG A 129 -2.83 6.81 10.99
N LEU A 130 -3.64 7.64 10.36
CA LEU A 130 -3.40 9.07 10.23
C LEU A 130 -4.08 9.78 11.42
N TYR A 131 -3.31 10.44 12.27
CA TYR A 131 -3.82 11.18 13.43
C TYR A 131 -4.28 12.58 13.06
N GLY A 132 -3.69 13.17 12.04
CA GLY A 132 -3.98 14.50 11.53
C GLY A 132 -2.96 14.94 10.50
N HIS A 133 -3.17 16.12 9.97
CA HIS A 133 -2.23 16.76 9.05
C HIS A 133 -2.24 18.27 9.27
N PHE A 134 -1.22 18.95 8.80
CA PHE A 134 -1.11 20.40 8.76
C PHE A 134 -0.22 20.81 7.60
N GLN A 135 -0.27 22.09 7.24
CA GLN A 135 0.57 22.63 6.19
C GLN A 135 1.10 24.00 6.55
N ASP A 136 2.26 24.33 6.01
CA ASP A 136 2.82 25.67 6.02
C ASP A 136 3.02 26.19 4.59
N SER A 137 3.72 27.32 4.41
CA SER A 137 3.99 27.90 3.08
C SER A 137 4.77 26.96 2.15
N GLN A 138 5.54 26.02 2.69
CA GLN A 138 6.47 25.17 1.92
C GLN A 138 6.14 23.69 1.98
N ARG A 139 5.39 23.21 2.99
CA ARG A 139 5.26 21.78 3.31
C ARG A 139 3.83 21.39 3.64
N VAL A 140 3.51 20.14 3.35
CA VAL A 140 2.37 19.39 3.92
C VAL A 140 2.96 18.34 4.84
N CYS A 141 2.44 18.23 6.07
CA CYS A 141 2.92 17.31 7.08
C CYS A 141 1.79 16.38 7.52
N LEU A 142 2.03 15.06 7.46
CA LEU A 142 1.10 14.04 7.93
C LEU A 142 1.61 13.47 9.25
N ILE A 143 0.74 13.43 10.26
CA ILE A 143 1.03 12.86 11.59
C ILE A 143 0.51 11.43 11.58
N LEU A 144 1.42 10.47 11.43
CA LEU A 144 1.12 9.05 11.25
C LEU A 144 1.47 8.24 12.50
N GLU A 145 0.84 7.09 12.64
CA GLU A 145 1.22 6.06 13.61
C GLU A 145 2.68 5.65 13.40
N PHE A 146 3.41 5.48 14.53
CA PHE A 146 4.78 5.02 14.48
C PHE A 146 4.85 3.49 14.57
N ALA A 147 5.19 2.85 13.46
CA ALA A 147 5.41 1.41 13.37
C ALA A 147 6.86 1.07 13.76
N ALA A 148 7.07 0.61 14.98
CA ALA A 148 8.40 0.55 15.61
C ALA A 148 9.37 -0.45 14.97
N LYS A 149 8.86 -1.49 14.27
CA LYS A 149 9.68 -2.54 13.64
C LYS A 149 9.95 -2.29 12.14
N GLY A 150 9.45 -1.16 11.59
CA GLY A 150 9.71 -0.71 10.22
C GLY A 150 9.01 -1.54 9.15
N GLU A 151 9.56 -1.53 7.95
CA GLU A 151 8.99 -2.15 6.76
C GLU A 151 9.08 -3.68 6.78
N LEU A 152 8.02 -4.36 6.37
CA LEU A 152 7.97 -5.82 6.17
C LEU A 152 9.04 -6.26 5.16
N TYR A 153 9.24 -5.48 4.10
CA TYR A 153 10.27 -5.72 3.08
C TYR A 153 11.66 -5.90 3.68
N ARG A 154 12.09 -5.01 4.58
CA ARG A 154 13.41 -5.10 5.23
C ARG A 154 13.57 -6.35 6.07
N GLN A 155 12.48 -6.81 6.72
CA GLN A 155 12.51 -8.06 7.47
C GLN A 155 12.58 -9.26 6.52
N LEU A 156 11.82 -9.24 5.41
CA LEU A 156 11.82 -10.30 4.40
C LEU A 156 13.20 -10.46 3.77
N VAL A 157 13.84 -9.36 3.35
CA VAL A 157 15.22 -9.38 2.81
C VAL A 157 16.21 -9.94 3.81
N LYS A 158 16.09 -9.60 5.11
CA LYS A 158 16.96 -10.09 6.16
C LYS A 158 16.81 -11.58 6.43
N GLU A 159 15.56 -12.09 6.41
CA GLU A 159 15.25 -13.49 6.73
C GLU A 159 15.27 -14.41 5.50
N GLY A 160 15.29 -13.81 4.29
CA GLY A 160 15.18 -14.50 3.01
C GLY A 160 13.74 -14.93 2.71
N ARG A 161 13.08 -15.59 3.65
CA ARG A 161 11.66 -15.96 3.62
C ARG A 161 11.15 -16.12 5.03
N PHE A 162 9.84 -16.04 5.21
CA PHE A 162 9.23 -16.28 6.51
C PHE A 162 8.76 -17.74 6.64
N SER A 163 8.63 -18.19 7.90
CA SER A 163 7.92 -19.44 8.20
C SER A 163 6.45 -19.31 7.79
N GLU A 164 5.82 -20.41 7.43
CA GLU A 164 4.39 -20.43 7.07
C GLU A 164 3.51 -19.88 8.20
N ARG A 165 3.83 -20.19 9.45
CA ARG A 165 3.13 -19.64 10.62
C ARG A 165 3.17 -18.11 10.66
N LYS A 166 4.34 -17.50 10.43
CA LYS A 166 4.49 -16.04 10.39
C LYS A 166 3.75 -15.44 9.20
N SER A 167 3.89 -16.06 8.03
CA SER A 167 3.23 -15.64 6.80
C SER A 167 1.72 -15.71 6.92
N ALA A 168 1.16 -16.81 7.40
CA ALA A 168 -0.28 -16.99 7.60
C ALA A 168 -0.88 -15.93 8.53
N ARG A 169 -0.18 -15.60 9.64
CA ARG A 169 -0.62 -14.53 10.55
C ARG A 169 -0.65 -13.16 9.87
N TYR A 170 0.33 -12.85 9.03
CA TYR A 170 0.35 -11.58 8.28
C TYR A 170 -0.73 -11.54 7.21
N ILE A 171 -0.92 -12.64 6.47
CA ILE A 171 -1.96 -12.74 5.44
C ILE A 171 -3.38 -12.67 6.05
N ALA A 172 -3.61 -13.30 7.19
CA ALA A 172 -4.87 -13.15 7.92
C ALA A 172 -5.17 -11.69 8.26
N GLN A 173 -4.20 -10.96 8.83
CA GLN A 173 -4.33 -9.55 9.16
C GLN A 173 -4.55 -8.67 7.91
N MET A 174 -3.84 -8.96 6.81
CA MET A 174 -4.07 -8.29 5.51
C MET A 174 -5.48 -8.53 5.01
N ALA A 175 -5.98 -9.77 5.08
CA ALA A 175 -7.35 -10.08 4.64
C ALA A 175 -8.41 -9.32 5.45
N PHE A 176 -8.22 -9.12 6.76
CA PHE A 176 -9.10 -8.27 7.57
C PHE A 176 -9.01 -6.79 7.19
N ALA A 177 -7.80 -6.27 6.96
CA ALA A 177 -7.62 -4.88 6.56
C ALA A 177 -8.27 -4.60 5.19
N LEU A 178 -8.10 -5.50 4.22
CA LEU A 178 -8.68 -5.37 2.88
C LEU A 178 -10.19 -5.52 2.91
N ASP A 179 -10.76 -6.47 3.69
CA ASP A 179 -12.20 -6.62 3.85
C ASP A 179 -12.84 -5.35 4.41
N TYR A 180 -12.19 -4.70 5.39
CA TYR A 180 -12.62 -3.41 5.90
C TYR A 180 -12.60 -2.30 4.83
N LEU A 181 -11.54 -2.22 4.00
CA LEU A 181 -11.43 -1.24 2.92
C LEU A 181 -12.46 -1.50 1.82
N HIS A 182 -12.61 -2.75 1.37
CA HIS A 182 -13.53 -3.12 0.29
C HIS A 182 -14.99 -2.90 0.67
N ARG A 183 -15.37 -3.11 1.95
CA ARG A 183 -16.71 -2.73 2.45
C ARG A 183 -16.95 -1.23 2.42
N LYS A 184 -15.90 -0.42 2.50
CA LYS A 184 -15.97 1.05 2.32
C LYS A 184 -15.78 1.47 0.86
N HIS A 185 -15.78 0.55 -0.10
CA HIS A 185 -15.55 0.80 -1.52
C HIS A 185 -14.18 1.43 -1.81
N ILE A 186 -13.17 1.13 -1.00
CA ILE A 186 -11.80 1.60 -1.16
C ILE A 186 -10.95 0.43 -1.67
N MET A 187 -10.30 0.62 -2.83
CA MET A 187 -9.28 -0.27 -3.37
C MET A 187 -7.90 0.31 -3.02
N HIS A 188 -6.98 -0.51 -2.54
CA HIS A 188 -5.62 -0.06 -2.16
C HIS A 188 -4.72 0.12 -3.38
N ARG A 189 -4.66 -0.88 -4.28
CA ARG A 189 -3.99 -0.89 -5.58
C ARG A 189 -2.45 -0.91 -5.57
N ASP A 190 -1.80 -0.88 -4.41
CA ASP A 190 -0.33 -0.98 -4.29
C ASP A 190 0.07 -1.82 -3.05
N ILE A 191 -0.50 -3.04 -2.97
CA ILE A 191 -0.17 -4.00 -1.91
C ILE A 191 1.18 -4.63 -2.25
N LYS A 192 2.18 -4.44 -1.36
CA LYS A 192 3.53 -5.00 -1.46
C LYS A 192 4.24 -4.89 -0.11
N PRO A 193 5.33 -5.65 0.14
CA PRO A 193 6.04 -5.63 1.44
C PRO A 193 6.57 -4.26 1.86
N GLU A 194 6.89 -3.36 0.91
CA GLU A 194 7.37 -2.00 1.18
C GLU A 194 6.28 -1.13 1.80
N ASN A 195 5.01 -1.36 1.44
CA ASN A 195 3.86 -0.60 1.93
C ASN A 195 3.21 -1.23 3.16
N ILE A 196 3.83 -2.26 3.73
CA ILE A 196 3.39 -2.92 4.96
C ILE A 196 4.43 -2.66 6.04
N LEU A 197 4.01 -2.00 7.10
CA LEU A 197 4.85 -1.74 8.28
C LEU A 197 4.52 -2.73 9.39
N ILE A 198 5.45 -2.90 10.33
CA ILE A 198 5.28 -3.78 11.48
C ILE A 198 5.26 -2.94 12.76
N GLY A 199 4.17 -3.05 13.50
CA GLY A 199 3.96 -2.40 14.77
C GLY A 199 4.81 -3.01 15.91
N ILE A 200 4.73 -2.41 17.09
CA ILE A 200 5.54 -2.80 18.23
C ILE A 200 5.28 -4.23 18.72
N HIS A 201 4.03 -4.71 18.59
CA HIS A 201 3.64 -6.07 18.99
C HIS A 201 3.82 -7.11 17.88
N GLY A 202 4.29 -6.69 16.68
CA GLY A 202 4.50 -7.56 15.53
C GLY A 202 3.27 -7.68 14.63
N GLU A 203 2.27 -6.84 14.84
CA GLU A 203 1.11 -6.69 13.96
C GLU A 203 1.49 -5.93 12.67
N ILE A 204 0.84 -6.25 11.56
CA ILE A 204 1.02 -5.48 10.32
C ILE A 204 0.20 -4.19 10.34
N LYS A 205 0.69 -3.21 9.62
CA LYS A 205 0.05 -1.91 9.37
C LYS A 205 0.15 -1.59 7.88
N LEU A 206 -0.93 -1.76 7.14
CA LEU A 206 -1.00 -1.38 5.73
C LEU A 206 -0.90 0.15 5.62
N SER A 207 0.00 0.64 4.79
CA SER A 207 0.34 2.05 4.63
C SER A 207 0.39 2.45 3.15
N ASP A 208 0.60 3.73 2.88
CA ASP A 208 0.71 4.32 1.56
C ASP A 208 -0.58 4.23 0.73
N PHE A 209 -1.49 5.16 1.01
CA PHE A 209 -2.78 5.29 0.32
C PHE A 209 -2.71 6.21 -0.91
N GLY A 210 -1.52 6.60 -1.36
CA GLY A 210 -1.33 7.50 -2.50
C GLY A 210 -1.91 6.99 -3.82
N TRP A 211 -1.98 5.67 -3.99
CA TRP A 211 -2.63 5.03 -5.13
C TRP A 211 -4.05 4.55 -4.85
N SER A 212 -4.53 4.64 -3.62
CA SER A 212 -5.85 4.16 -3.25
C SER A 212 -6.97 4.99 -3.87
N VAL A 213 -8.15 4.42 -4.01
CA VAL A 213 -9.29 5.09 -4.62
C VAL A 213 -10.61 4.67 -3.97
N TYR A 214 -11.45 5.65 -3.70
CA TYR A 214 -12.86 5.42 -3.41
C TYR A 214 -13.63 5.18 -4.71
N SER A 215 -14.28 4.03 -4.86
CA SER A 215 -14.97 3.62 -6.07
C SER A 215 -16.31 2.94 -5.75
N PRO A 216 -17.37 3.70 -5.47
CA PRO A 216 -18.69 3.15 -5.14
C PRO A 216 -19.26 2.30 -6.28
N ASN A 217 -18.92 2.60 -7.54
CA ASN A 217 -19.33 1.82 -8.71
C ASN A 217 -18.39 0.63 -9.00
N ARG A 218 -17.37 0.41 -8.13
CA ARG A 218 -16.42 -0.72 -8.21
C ARG A 218 -15.79 -0.93 -9.59
N ARG A 219 -15.57 0.14 -10.39
CA ARG A 219 -14.99 0.03 -11.74
C ARG A 219 -14.03 1.16 -12.02
N ARG A 220 -12.82 0.82 -12.50
CA ARG A 220 -11.74 1.75 -12.84
C ARG A 220 -11.01 1.29 -14.11
N ASN A 221 -10.24 2.24 -14.70
CA ASN A 221 -9.45 2.04 -15.91
C ASN A 221 -8.05 2.69 -15.84
N THR A 222 -7.59 3.12 -14.66
CA THR A 222 -6.27 3.73 -14.49
C THR A 222 -5.29 2.70 -13.95
N VAL A 223 -4.14 2.54 -14.60
CA VAL A 223 -3.10 1.61 -14.15
C VAL A 223 -2.16 2.30 -13.17
N CYS A 224 -1.86 1.63 -12.08
CA CYS A 224 -0.91 2.03 -11.05
C CYS A 224 -0.43 0.79 -10.28
N GLY A 225 0.66 0.93 -9.53
CA GLY A 225 1.24 -0.15 -8.73
C GLY A 225 2.59 -0.62 -9.25
N THR A 226 3.14 -1.63 -8.60
CA THR A 226 4.44 -2.23 -8.89
C THR A 226 4.26 -3.42 -9.83
N LEU A 227 4.99 -3.49 -10.94
CA LEU A 227 4.79 -4.45 -12.03
C LEU A 227 4.59 -5.91 -11.53
N GLN A 228 5.43 -6.37 -10.62
CA GLN A 228 5.40 -7.75 -10.12
C GLN A 228 4.13 -8.11 -9.34
N TYR A 229 3.36 -7.10 -8.93
CA TYR A 229 2.12 -7.20 -8.16
C TYR A 229 0.86 -6.89 -8.97
N LEU A 230 1.04 -6.41 -10.23
CA LEU A 230 -0.09 -6.11 -11.11
C LEU A 230 -0.85 -7.39 -11.47
N SER A 231 -2.17 -7.27 -11.49
CA SER A 231 -3.04 -8.35 -11.95
C SER A 231 -3.08 -8.43 -13.49
N PRO A 232 -3.47 -9.58 -14.07
CA PRO A 232 -3.57 -9.74 -15.52
C PRO A 232 -4.43 -8.67 -16.20
N GLU A 233 -5.55 -8.29 -15.59
CA GLU A 233 -6.44 -7.24 -16.12
C GLU A 233 -5.81 -5.86 -16.10
N LEU A 234 -4.88 -5.56 -15.16
CA LEU A 234 -4.11 -4.32 -15.18
C LEU A 234 -3.00 -4.34 -16.24
N ILE A 235 -2.40 -5.50 -16.52
CA ILE A 235 -1.45 -5.65 -17.64
C ILE A 235 -2.17 -5.44 -18.98
N GLN A 236 -3.37 -6.01 -19.15
CA GLN A 236 -4.18 -5.79 -20.37
C GLN A 236 -4.53 -4.31 -20.56
N LEU A 237 -4.80 -3.57 -19.49
CA LEU A 237 -5.04 -2.12 -19.57
C LEU A 237 -3.80 -1.32 -19.97
N LEU A 238 -2.58 -1.78 -19.65
CA LEU A 238 -1.35 -1.15 -20.15
C LEU A 238 -1.22 -1.28 -21.67
N GLU A 239 -1.65 -2.42 -22.22
CA GLU A 239 -1.59 -2.69 -23.66
C GLU A 239 -2.76 -2.03 -24.41
N GLN A 240 -3.95 -2.02 -23.81
CA GLN A 240 -5.20 -1.54 -24.42
C GLN A 240 -6.03 -0.69 -23.42
N PRO A 241 -5.75 0.61 -23.27
CA PRO A 241 -6.31 1.46 -22.22
C PRO A 241 -7.84 1.60 -22.16
N THR A 242 -8.57 1.21 -23.23
CA THR A 242 -10.03 1.35 -23.32
C THR A 242 -10.81 0.06 -23.18
N SER A 243 -10.13 -1.10 -23.09
CA SER A 243 -10.75 -2.42 -23.27
C SER A 243 -11.29 -3.06 -22.00
N VAL A 244 -10.73 -2.78 -20.85
CA VAL A 244 -11.04 -3.49 -19.61
C VAL A 244 -11.33 -2.50 -18.48
N ARG A 245 -12.27 -2.88 -17.60
CA ARG A 245 -12.49 -2.22 -16.31
C ARG A 245 -12.23 -3.22 -15.20
N TYR A 246 -11.58 -2.79 -14.13
CA TYR A 246 -11.27 -3.62 -12.98
C TYR A 246 -12.03 -3.13 -11.72
N ASP A 247 -12.07 -3.98 -10.71
CA ASP A 247 -12.67 -3.74 -9.41
C ASP A 247 -11.68 -4.13 -8.27
N GLU A 248 -12.20 -4.25 -7.07
CA GLU A 248 -11.40 -4.59 -5.87
C GLU A 248 -10.70 -5.96 -5.94
N THR A 249 -11.04 -6.81 -6.90
CA THR A 249 -10.41 -8.13 -7.08
C THR A 249 -8.93 -8.06 -7.46
N ILE A 250 -8.46 -6.89 -7.93
CA ILE A 250 -7.01 -6.66 -8.13
C ILE A 250 -6.22 -6.75 -6.83
N ASP A 251 -6.79 -6.30 -5.70
CA ASP A 251 -6.16 -6.40 -4.39
C ASP A 251 -6.07 -7.87 -3.93
N LEU A 252 -6.99 -8.75 -4.35
CA LEU A 252 -6.93 -10.20 -4.10
C LEU A 252 -5.76 -10.86 -4.84
N TRP A 253 -5.53 -10.47 -6.09
CA TRP A 253 -4.35 -10.91 -6.83
C TRP A 253 -3.06 -10.49 -6.13
N SER A 254 -2.94 -9.20 -5.78
CA SER A 254 -1.77 -8.69 -5.07
C SER A 254 -1.57 -9.39 -3.71
N LEU A 255 -2.66 -9.74 -3.00
CA LEU A 255 -2.59 -10.56 -1.78
C LEU A 255 -2.04 -11.98 -2.07
N GLY A 256 -2.38 -12.57 -3.20
CA GLY A 256 -1.84 -13.85 -3.67
C GLY A 256 -0.34 -13.77 -3.94
N VAL A 257 0.11 -12.71 -4.64
CA VAL A 257 1.53 -12.44 -4.88
C VAL A 257 2.28 -12.27 -3.56
N LEU A 258 1.73 -11.48 -2.64
CA LEU A 258 2.29 -11.29 -1.29
C LEU A 258 2.39 -12.61 -0.53
N THR A 259 1.33 -13.45 -0.57
CA THR A 259 1.33 -14.76 0.10
C THR A 259 2.48 -15.63 -0.39
N TYR A 260 2.65 -15.70 -1.70
CA TYR A 260 3.76 -16.44 -2.32
C TYR A 260 5.11 -15.87 -1.89
N GLU A 261 5.31 -14.55 -2.02
CA GLU A 261 6.59 -13.91 -1.71
C GLU A 261 6.98 -14.08 -0.24
N LEU A 262 6.04 -14.02 0.69
CA LEU A 262 6.35 -14.23 2.12
C LEU A 262 6.88 -15.65 2.41
N VAL A 263 6.34 -16.69 1.74
CA VAL A 263 6.75 -18.10 1.98
C VAL A 263 7.92 -18.54 1.12
N VAL A 264 8.16 -17.90 -0.03
CA VAL A 264 9.22 -18.28 -0.99
C VAL A 264 10.42 -17.34 -0.92
N GLY A 265 10.20 -16.04 -0.66
CA GLY A 265 11.22 -15.01 -0.56
C GLY A 265 11.38 -14.14 -1.81
N GLN A 266 10.63 -14.41 -2.87
CA GLN A 266 10.59 -13.62 -4.11
C GLN A 266 9.20 -13.70 -4.75
N PRO A 267 8.78 -12.69 -5.54
CA PRO A 267 7.50 -12.71 -6.24
C PRO A 267 7.39 -13.86 -7.25
N PRO A 268 6.17 -14.42 -7.48
CA PRO A 268 5.98 -15.63 -8.30
C PRO A 268 6.28 -15.44 -9.78
N PHE A 269 6.13 -14.20 -10.29
CA PHE A 269 6.23 -13.87 -11.71
C PHE A 269 7.50 -13.08 -12.06
N PHE A 270 8.40 -12.89 -11.10
CA PHE A 270 9.61 -12.10 -11.29
C PHE A 270 10.48 -12.65 -12.44
N ASP A 271 10.89 -11.74 -13.31
CA ASP A 271 11.90 -11.95 -14.34
C ASP A 271 12.80 -10.71 -14.44
N THR A 272 13.99 -10.86 -15.01
CA THR A 272 14.91 -9.75 -15.23
C THR A 272 14.47 -8.79 -16.34
N GLN A 273 13.56 -9.24 -17.20
CA GLN A 273 12.93 -8.46 -18.27
C GLN A 273 11.46 -8.20 -17.94
N ASP A 274 11.05 -6.95 -17.95
CA ASP A 274 9.68 -6.54 -17.65
C ASP A 274 8.65 -7.20 -18.59
N CYS A 275 8.96 -7.36 -19.87
CA CYS A 275 8.07 -8.03 -20.83
C CYS A 275 7.86 -9.52 -20.49
N MET A 276 8.87 -10.20 -19.95
CA MET A 276 8.73 -11.58 -19.51
C MET A 276 7.93 -11.67 -18.22
N THR A 277 8.13 -10.74 -17.28
CA THR A 277 7.28 -10.60 -16.09
C THR A 277 5.81 -10.42 -16.49
N GLN A 278 5.50 -9.51 -17.42
CA GLN A 278 4.13 -9.29 -17.93
C GLN A 278 3.55 -10.57 -18.55
N LYS A 279 4.33 -11.25 -19.40
CA LYS A 279 3.90 -12.52 -20.02
C LYS A 279 3.57 -13.58 -18.96
N ARG A 280 4.42 -13.75 -17.93
CA ARG A 280 4.17 -14.71 -16.86
C ARG A 280 2.93 -14.36 -16.05
N ILE A 281 2.69 -13.07 -15.77
CA ILE A 281 1.48 -12.59 -15.09
C ILE A 281 0.23 -12.93 -15.91
N THR A 282 0.22 -12.61 -17.21
CA THR A 282 -0.95 -12.86 -18.09
C THR A 282 -1.26 -14.32 -18.32
N GLN A 283 -0.32 -15.21 -18.06
CA GLN A 283 -0.47 -16.68 -18.14
C GLN A 283 -0.64 -17.34 -16.77
N ALA A 284 -0.53 -16.58 -15.67
CA ALA A 284 -0.40 -17.09 -14.30
C ALA A 284 0.70 -18.17 -14.20
N ASP A 285 1.79 -17.99 -14.98
CA ASP A 285 2.90 -18.95 -15.05
C ASP A 285 3.79 -18.85 -13.82
N MET A 286 3.50 -19.68 -12.81
CA MET A 286 4.24 -19.74 -11.56
C MET A 286 4.59 -21.18 -11.19
N THR A 287 5.73 -21.34 -10.56
CA THR A 287 6.17 -22.62 -9.96
C THR A 287 6.19 -22.47 -8.44
N VAL A 288 5.43 -23.29 -7.73
CA VAL A 288 5.46 -23.33 -6.26
C VAL A 288 6.49 -24.36 -5.81
N PRO A 289 7.55 -23.96 -5.07
CA PRO A 289 8.59 -24.88 -4.60
C PRO A 289 8.02 -25.99 -3.70
N SER A 290 8.66 -27.17 -3.71
CA SER A 290 8.21 -28.35 -2.98
C SER A 290 8.24 -28.21 -1.45
N PHE A 291 8.99 -27.25 -0.92
CA PHE A 291 9.04 -26.97 0.52
C PHE A 291 7.82 -26.17 1.03
N VAL A 292 6.98 -25.63 0.14
CA VAL A 292 5.72 -24.95 0.49
C VAL A 292 4.66 -26.00 0.73
N SER A 293 3.93 -25.90 1.85
CA SER A 293 2.90 -26.88 2.21
C SER A 293 1.76 -26.93 1.17
N PRO A 294 1.06 -28.05 1.06
CA PRO A 294 -0.09 -28.19 0.18
C PRO A 294 -1.18 -27.13 0.46
N GLU A 295 -1.41 -26.82 1.75
CA GLU A 295 -2.41 -25.83 2.15
C GLU A 295 -2.01 -24.41 1.75
N ALA A 296 -0.73 -24.02 1.90
CA ALA A 296 -0.23 -22.72 1.44
C ALA A 296 -0.33 -22.61 -0.08
N LYS A 297 0.06 -23.66 -0.80
CA LYS A 297 -0.06 -23.75 -2.25
C LYS A 297 -1.50 -23.60 -2.72
N ASP A 298 -2.46 -24.26 -2.05
CA ASP A 298 -3.88 -24.17 -2.38
C ASP A 298 -4.40 -22.74 -2.25
N LEU A 299 -4.07 -22.02 -1.16
CA LEU A 299 -4.45 -20.61 -1.00
C LEU A 299 -3.87 -19.72 -2.09
N ILE A 300 -2.57 -19.88 -2.39
CA ILE A 300 -1.89 -19.11 -3.43
C ILE A 300 -2.59 -19.34 -4.79
N GLN A 301 -2.89 -20.59 -5.14
CA GLN A 301 -3.55 -20.94 -6.39
C GLN A 301 -4.99 -20.40 -6.47
N LYS A 302 -5.71 -20.33 -5.36
CA LYS A 302 -7.06 -19.74 -5.29
C LYS A 302 -7.08 -18.23 -5.44
N LEU A 303 -6.00 -17.54 -5.06
CA LEU A 303 -5.87 -16.10 -5.23
C LEU A 303 -5.33 -15.71 -6.61
N LEU A 304 -4.35 -16.46 -7.15
CA LEU A 304 -3.70 -16.18 -8.42
C LEU A 304 -4.43 -16.84 -9.60
N VAL A 305 -5.73 -16.58 -9.71
CA VAL A 305 -6.61 -17.02 -10.80
C VAL A 305 -6.75 -15.91 -11.83
N LEU A 306 -6.61 -16.23 -13.12
CA LEU A 306 -6.71 -15.26 -14.22
C LEU A 306 -8.08 -14.57 -14.23
N GLU A 307 -9.16 -15.34 -14.09
CA GLU A 307 -10.52 -14.80 -14.04
C GLU A 307 -10.78 -14.11 -12.67
N PRO A 308 -10.97 -12.78 -12.62
CA PRO A 308 -11.05 -12.04 -11.35
C PRO A 308 -12.16 -12.53 -10.42
N LYS A 309 -13.32 -12.90 -10.96
CA LYS A 309 -14.49 -13.35 -10.20
C LYS A 309 -14.32 -14.75 -9.57
N ARG A 310 -13.32 -15.51 -10.00
CA ARG A 310 -13.01 -16.85 -9.47
C ARG A 310 -11.93 -16.82 -8.40
N ARG A 311 -11.34 -15.65 -8.13
CA ARG A 311 -10.38 -15.49 -7.02
C ARG A 311 -11.07 -15.70 -5.70
N ALA A 312 -10.40 -16.35 -4.76
CA ALA A 312 -10.91 -16.51 -3.40
C ALA A 312 -11.27 -15.14 -2.79
N SER A 313 -12.47 -15.04 -2.22
CA SER A 313 -12.91 -13.87 -1.47
C SER A 313 -12.10 -13.69 -0.19
N LEU A 314 -12.06 -12.49 0.36
CA LEU A 314 -11.38 -12.23 1.63
C LEU A 314 -11.93 -13.06 2.79
N LYS A 315 -13.23 -13.38 2.76
CA LYS A 315 -13.84 -14.28 3.75
C LYS A 315 -13.32 -15.72 3.62
N GLU A 316 -13.16 -16.22 2.40
CA GLU A 316 -12.57 -17.56 2.15
C GLU A 316 -11.10 -17.58 2.58
N VAL A 317 -10.32 -16.50 2.32
CA VAL A 317 -8.95 -16.37 2.83
C VAL A 317 -8.92 -16.47 4.36
N GLN A 318 -9.78 -15.71 5.06
CA GLN A 318 -9.82 -15.69 6.53
C GLN A 318 -10.17 -17.06 7.14
N THR A 319 -10.96 -17.87 6.44
CA THR A 319 -11.40 -19.21 6.89
C THR A 319 -10.64 -20.35 6.23
N HIS A 320 -9.60 -20.05 5.45
CA HIS A 320 -8.81 -21.06 4.75
C HIS A 320 -8.06 -21.98 5.73
N SER A 321 -7.98 -23.28 5.41
CA SER A 321 -7.32 -24.29 6.27
C SER A 321 -5.91 -23.91 6.68
N TRP A 322 -5.12 -23.31 5.77
CA TRP A 322 -3.78 -22.83 6.06
C TRP A 322 -3.78 -21.70 7.12
N ILE A 323 -4.71 -20.74 7.01
CA ILE A 323 -4.87 -19.65 7.99
C ILE A 323 -5.30 -20.22 9.34
N ILE A 324 -6.34 -21.07 9.36
CA ILE A 324 -6.85 -21.70 10.59
C ILE A 324 -5.74 -22.49 11.28
N LYS A 325 -5.02 -23.37 10.56
CA LYS A 325 -3.93 -24.21 11.09
C LYS A 325 -2.86 -23.37 11.82
N HIS A 326 -2.50 -22.19 11.30
CA HIS A 326 -1.40 -21.41 11.82
C HIS A 326 -1.82 -20.24 12.75
N CYS A 327 -3.09 -19.86 12.77
CA CYS A 327 -3.61 -18.75 13.59
C CYS A 327 -4.42 -19.22 14.80
N VAL A 328 -5.05 -20.41 14.75
CA VAL A 328 -6.00 -20.88 15.79
C VAL A 328 -5.34 -21.70 16.89
N GLU A 329 -4.11 -22.18 16.73
CA GLU A 329 -3.40 -22.94 17.77
C GLU A 329 -3.10 -22.18 19.08
N ASN A 330 -3.37 -20.86 19.14
CA ASN A 330 -3.46 -20.13 20.39
C ASN A 330 -4.93 -19.81 20.69
N HIS A 331 -5.55 -20.53 21.61
CA HIS A 331 -6.97 -20.42 22.01
C HIS A 331 -7.53 -19.02 22.26
N ASN A 332 -6.70 -17.98 22.41
CA ASN A 332 -7.13 -16.60 22.57
C ASN A 332 -7.32 -15.84 21.24
N THR A 333 -6.57 -16.19 20.19
CA THR A 333 -6.67 -15.51 18.88
C THR A 333 -7.90 -15.97 18.10
N ALA A 334 -8.34 -17.22 18.27
CA ALA A 334 -9.56 -17.74 17.64
C ALA A 334 -10.83 -17.06 18.18
N ARG A 335 -10.89 -16.76 19.49
CA ARG A 335 -12.00 -16.00 20.08
C ARG A 335 -12.02 -14.55 19.61
N GLU A 336 -10.90 -13.90 19.44
CA GLU A 336 -10.82 -12.54 18.86
C GLU A 336 -11.20 -12.50 17.38
N ILE A 337 -10.76 -13.49 16.59
CA ILE A 337 -11.16 -13.61 15.17
C ILE A 337 -12.68 -13.85 15.05
N LEU A 338 -13.23 -14.73 15.85
CA LEU A 338 -14.68 -15.04 15.86
C LEU A 338 -15.52 -13.91 16.49
N SER A 339 -15.05 -13.24 17.55
CA SER A 339 -15.75 -12.12 18.17
C SER A 339 -15.79 -10.87 17.25
N ASN A 340 -14.70 -10.61 16.52
CA ASN A 340 -14.69 -9.54 15.52
C ASN A 340 -15.57 -9.85 14.30
N ALA A 341 -15.76 -11.12 13.96
CA ALA A 341 -16.69 -11.55 12.91
C ALA A 341 -18.17 -11.47 13.35
N THR A 342 -18.45 -11.60 14.66
CA THR A 342 -19.81 -11.55 15.23
C THR A 342 -20.20 -10.14 15.70
N SER A 343 -19.29 -9.32 16.20
CA SER A 343 -19.56 -7.94 16.63
C SER A 343 -19.96 -7.00 15.48
N ASN A 344 -19.67 -7.38 14.25
CA ASN A 344 -20.10 -6.63 13.06
C ASN A 344 -21.55 -6.95 12.60
N LYS A 345 -22.30 -7.84 13.32
CA LYS A 345 -23.71 -8.10 13.03
C LYS A 345 -24.69 -7.21 13.82
N SER A 346 -24.21 -6.43 14.78
CA SER A 346 -25.06 -5.63 15.68
C SER A 346 -25.00 -4.11 15.43
N LEU A 347 -24.45 -3.67 14.32
CA LEU A 347 -24.42 -2.27 13.88
C LEU A 347 -24.98 -2.13 12.46
N ASN A 348 -26.17 -2.65 12.25
CA ASN A 348 -27.08 -2.28 11.16
C ASN A 348 -28.37 -1.78 11.75
#